data_32bf43ef8cd7e1ef1f9d6607bb853513
#
_entry.id   32bf43ef8cd7e1ef1f9d6607bb853513
#
_cell.length_a   1.000
_cell.length_b   1.000
_cell.length_c   1.000
_cell.angle_alpha   90.00
_cell.angle_beta   90.00
_cell.angle_gamma   90.00
#
_symmetry.space_group_name_H-M   'P 1'
#
loop_
_entity.id
_entity.type
_entity.pdbx_description
1 polymer ?
#
loop_
_entity_poly.entity_id
_entity_poly.type
_entity_poly.pdbx_seq_one_letter_code
_entity_poly.pdbx_strand_id
1 'polypeptide(L)'
;TSLWAKNSEMEANSKLWIKTNSVEDELLSDSSYDEMLLSNVKSAWMVEMWCDEENIRSIEKDLDVNPGDINYRVDIMAWLIHSSREIILADDVFSDEHMPQIAELIKQLDVLRLRVRHGCKEDLLTLVNIPNVGRYRARELSKLDIRTPHDVANMTKKKIDQILKIRGWGPQLLDKIMLEVAKVIEPSKQKQQKVRLDDIPLDDEI
;
A
#
# COMPACT_ATOMS: atom_id res chain seq x y z
N THR A 1 -19.17 -0.07 -4.70
CA THR A 1 -19.66 -1.35 -5.25
C THR A 1 -18.94 -2.51 -4.58
N SER A 2 -19.63 -3.16 -3.68
CA SER A 2 -19.16 -4.34 -2.95
C SER A 2 -19.18 -5.61 -3.83
N LEU A 3 -18.41 -6.61 -3.43
CA LEU A 3 -18.54 -7.96 -3.99
C LEU A 3 -19.85 -8.56 -3.51
N TRP A 4 -20.55 -9.23 -4.42
CA TRP A 4 -21.79 -9.88 -4.05
C TRP A 4 -21.52 -11.11 -3.18
N ALA A 5 -22.24 -11.26 -2.08
CA ALA A 5 -22.20 -12.40 -1.19
C ALA A 5 -23.63 -12.78 -0.79
N LYS A 6 -23.85 -14.08 -0.63
CA LYS A 6 -25.13 -14.66 -0.18
C LYS A 6 -24.99 -15.26 1.21
N ASN A 7 -26.08 -15.35 1.94
CA ASN A 7 -26.12 -16.08 3.21
C ASN A 7 -25.62 -17.53 3.08
N SER A 8 -25.96 -18.22 1.97
CA SER A 8 -25.46 -19.58 1.68
C SER A 8 -23.93 -19.65 1.52
N GLU A 9 -23.29 -18.57 1.04
CA GLU A 9 -21.82 -18.48 0.95
C GLU A 9 -21.20 -18.29 2.33
N MET A 10 -21.83 -17.53 3.22
CA MET A 10 -21.40 -17.38 4.61
C MET A 10 -21.41 -18.69 5.37
N GLU A 11 -22.47 -19.49 5.20
CA GLU A 11 -22.55 -20.84 5.80
C GLU A 11 -21.46 -21.77 5.26
N ALA A 12 -21.14 -21.71 3.97
CA ALA A 12 -20.12 -22.53 3.32
C ALA A 12 -18.69 -22.05 3.61
N ASN A 13 -18.49 -20.78 3.93
CA ASN A 13 -17.18 -20.16 4.14
C ASN A 13 -16.98 -19.71 5.60
N SER A 14 -16.40 -20.61 6.41
CA SER A 14 -16.16 -20.32 7.83
C SER A 14 -15.30 -19.08 8.10
N LYS A 15 -14.40 -18.73 7.19
CA LYS A 15 -13.57 -17.52 7.30
C LYS A 15 -14.42 -16.26 7.10
N LEU A 16 -15.32 -16.25 6.14
CA LEU A 16 -16.24 -15.13 5.90
C LEU A 16 -17.16 -14.96 7.11
N TRP A 17 -17.67 -16.04 7.67
CA TRP A 17 -18.48 -16.02 8.89
C TRP A 17 -17.73 -15.39 10.08
N ILE A 18 -16.48 -15.81 10.34
CA ILE A 18 -15.63 -15.25 11.40
C ILE A 18 -15.41 -13.73 11.18
N LYS A 19 -15.10 -13.33 9.95
CA LYS A 19 -14.87 -11.92 9.62
C LYS A 19 -16.15 -11.08 9.79
N THR A 20 -17.31 -11.60 9.43
CA THR A 20 -18.59 -10.92 9.61
C THR A 20 -18.90 -10.74 11.09
N ASN A 21 -18.77 -11.79 11.89
CA ASN A 21 -19.04 -11.71 13.33
C ASN A 21 -18.07 -10.77 14.07
N SER A 22 -16.84 -10.63 13.62
CA SER A 22 -15.90 -9.66 14.22
C SER A 22 -16.29 -8.20 14.02
N VAL A 23 -17.17 -7.90 13.08
CA VAL A 23 -17.65 -6.55 12.75
C VAL A 23 -19.04 -6.29 13.32
N GLU A 24 -19.80 -7.36 13.66
CA GLU A 24 -21.20 -7.30 14.06
C GLU A 24 -21.44 -6.48 15.33
N ASP A 25 -20.56 -6.62 16.32
CA ASP A 25 -20.67 -5.90 17.59
C ASP A 25 -20.52 -4.36 17.44
N GLU A 26 -19.85 -3.92 16.38
CA GLU A 26 -19.60 -2.50 16.14
C GLU A 26 -20.66 -1.83 15.22
N LEU A 27 -21.31 -2.59 14.34
CA LEU A 27 -22.14 -2.03 13.27
C LEU A 27 -23.64 -2.34 13.38
N LEU A 28 -24.05 -3.31 14.20
CA LEU A 28 -25.44 -3.79 14.19
C LEU A 28 -26.15 -3.64 15.53
N SER A 29 -26.92 -2.57 15.64
CA SER A 29 -28.03 -2.49 16.61
C SER A 29 -29.34 -3.06 16.08
N ASP A 30 -29.41 -3.55 14.83
CA ASP A 30 -30.64 -4.02 14.22
C ASP A 30 -30.46 -5.28 13.35
N SER A 31 -31.30 -6.25 13.57
CA SER A 31 -31.23 -7.69 13.34
C SER A 31 -31.42 -8.19 11.90
N SER A 32 -30.95 -7.51 10.89
CA SER A 32 -30.96 -8.06 9.54
C SER A 32 -29.55 -8.23 9.01
N TYR A 33 -29.09 -9.48 8.93
CA TYR A 33 -27.97 -9.85 8.06
C TYR A 33 -28.31 -9.46 6.63
N ASP A 34 -28.05 -8.22 6.30
CA ASP A 34 -28.27 -7.71 4.97
C ASP A 34 -27.18 -8.29 4.05
N GLU A 35 -27.57 -8.84 2.92
CA GLU A 35 -26.65 -9.29 1.87
C GLU A 35 -25.64 -8.19 1.50
N MET A 36 -26.00 -6.93 1.70
CA MET A 36 -25.13 -5.78 1.50
C MET A 36 -23.99 -5.74 2.52
N LEU A 37 -24.22 -6.04 3.80
CA LEU A 37 -23.18 -6.12 4.82
C LEU A 37 -22.19 -7.24 4.49
N LEU A 38 -22.69 -8.43 4.18
CA LEU A 38 -21.84 -9.56 3.78
C LEU A 38 -20.98 -9.23 2.55
N SER A 39 -21.56 -8.55 1.58
CA SER A 39 -20.86 -8.10 0.38
C SER A 39 -19.76 -7.07 0.69
N ASN A 40 -20.01 -6.18 1.66
CA ASN A 40 -19.03 -5.21 2.12
C ASN A 40 -17.89 -5.89 2.89
N VAL A 41 -18.22 -6.82 3.80
CA VAL A 41 -17.22 -7.60 4.55
C VAL A 41 -16.36 -8.44 3.61
N LYS A 42 -16.96 -9.13 2.63
CA LYS A 42 -16.24 -9.88 1.61
C LYS A 42 -15.29 -9.00 0.81
N SER A 43 -15.74 -7.79 0.43
CA SER A 43 -14.90 -6.83 -0.31
C SER A 43 -13.74 -6.30 0.53
N ALA A 44 -13.98 -6.00 1.80
CA ALA A 44 -12.96 -5.55 2.74
C ALA A 44 -11.92 -6.66 2.99
N TRP A 45 -12.37 -7.88 3.20
CA TRP A 45 -11.50 -9.03 3.38
C TRP A 45 -10.65 -9.33 2.14
N MET A 46 -11.21 -9.21 0.94
CA MET A 46 -10.44 -9.32 -0.29
C MET A 46 -9.29 -8.30 -0.35
N VAL A 47 -9.55 -7.03 0.02
CA VAL A 47 -8.52 -5.98 0.05
C VAL A 47 -7.49 -6.25 1.16
N GLU A 48 -7.90 -6.78 2.30
CA GLU A 48 -6.98 -7.22 3.37
C GLU A 48 -6.02 -8.30 2.86
N MET A 49 -6.53 -9.38 2.26
CA MET A 49 -5.71 -10.44 1.64
C MET A 49 -4.75 -9.89 0.58
N TRP A 50 -5.23 -8.95 -0.24
CA TRP A 50 -4.42 -8.26 -1.24
C TRP A 50 -3.27 -7.46 -0.60
N CYS A 51 -3.54 -6.69 0.47
CA CYS A 51 -2.54 -5.91 1.20
C CYS A 51 -1.57 -6.79 2.01
N ASP A 52 -1.99 -8.00 2.38
CA ASP A 52 -1.15 -8.98 3.08
C ASP A 52 -0.30 -9.83 2.12
N GLU A 53 -0.30 -9.47 0.84
CA GLU A 53 0.50 -10.09 -0.23
C GLU A 53 0.08 -11.52 -0.54
N GLU A 54 -1.14 -11.90 -0.24
CA GLU A 54 -1.64 -13.23 -0.59
C GLU A 54 -1.59 -13.45 -2.11
N ASN A 55 -1.43 -14.71 -2.49
CA ASN A 55 -1.39 -15.06 -3.90
C ASN A 55 -2.76 -14.78 -4.53
N ILE A 56 -2.78 -14.14 -5.71
CA ILE A 56 -4.02 -13.83 -6.44
C ILE A 56 -4.88 -15.08 -6.62
N ARG A 57 -4.30 -16.23 -6.95
CA ARG A 57 -5.04 -17.48 -7.10
C ARG A 57 -5.69 -17.99 -5.81
N SER A 58 -5.09 -17.68 -4.66
CA SER A 58 -5.70 -18.00 -3.35
C SER A 58 -6.89 -17.08 -3.11
N ILE A 59 -6.76 -15.79 -3.38
CA ILE A 59 -7.85 -14.81 -3.27
C ILE A 59 -9.02 -15.21 -4.21
N GLU A 60 -8.74 -15.53 -5.47
CA GLU A 60 -9.73 -15.99 -6.43
C GLU A 60 -10.49 -17.22 -5.92
N LYS A 61 -9.75 -18.22 -5.43
CA LYS A 61 -10.33 -19.47 -4.95
C LYS A 61 -11.14 -19.30 -3.66
N ASP A 62 -10.60 -18.54 -2.69
CA ASP A 62 -11.19 -18.40 -1.35
C ASP A 62 -12.44 -17.52 -1.37
N LEU A 63 -12.52 -16.58 -2.31
CA LEU A 63 -13.61 -15.61 -2.40
C LEU A 63 -14.50 -15.78 -3.64
N ASP A 64 -14.20 -16.76 -4.51
CA ASP A 64 -14.90 -16.96 -5.78
C ASP A 64 -15.00 -15.66 -6.60
N VAL A 65 -13.86 -15.04 -6.87
CA VAL A 65 -13.74 -13.78 -7.61
C VAL A 65 -12.76 -13.91 -8.77
N ASN A 66 -12.86 -13.01 -9.75
CA ASN A 66 -11.92 -12.95 -10.87
C ASN A 66 -10.84 -11.88 -10.65
N PRO A 67 -9.69 -11.95 -11.35
CA PRO A 67 -8.64 -10.92 -11.26
C PRO A 67 -9.14 -9.51 -11.57
N GLY A 68 -10.10 -9.38 -12.47
CA GLY A 68 -10.74 -8.11 -12.81
C GLY A 68 -11.51 -7.51 -11.63
N ASP A 69 -12.17 -8.37 -10.84
CA ASP A 69 -12.89 -7.95 -9.64
C ASP A 69 -11.92 -7.40 -8.59
N ILE A 70 -10.77 -8.02 -8.40
CA ILE A 70 -9.73 -7.57 -7.47
C ILE A 70 -9.24 -6.19 -7.87
N ASN A 71 -8.82 -6.01 -9.13
CA ASN A 71 -8.30 -4.72 -9.61
C ASN A 71 -9.32 -3.59 -9.47
N TYR A 72 -10.57 -3.85 -9.86
CA TYR A 72 -11.65 -2.86 -9.76
C TYR A 72 -11.90 -2.40 -8.32
N ARG A 73 -11.91 -3.32 -7.34
CA ARG A 73 -12.12 -2.97 -5.93
C ARG A 73 -10.91 -2.27 -5.32
N VAL A 74 -9.73 -2.67 -5.71
CA VAL A 74 -8.47 -1.99 -5.31
C VAL A 74 -8.50 -0.53 -5.77
N ASP A 75 -8.89 -0.26 -7.02
CA ASP A 75 -8.96 1.10 -7.55
C ASP A 75 -10.02 1.94 -6.82
N ILE A 76 -11.21 1.38 -6.60
CA ILE A 76 -12.28 2.06 -5.85
C ILE A 76 -11.85 2.33 -4.40
N MET A 77 -11.27 1.35 -3.71
CA MET A 77 -10.84 1.52 -2.32
C MET A 77 -9.74 2.58 -2.21
N ALA A 78 -8.76 2.56 -3.10
CA ALA A 78 -7.72 3.57 -3.13
C ALA A 78 -8.28 4.98 -3.40
N TRP A 79 -9.31 5.09 -4.25
CA TRP A 79 -10.01 6.35 -4.49
C TRP A 79 -10.81 6.80 -3.27
N LEU A 80 -11.55 5.91 -2.60
CA LEU A 80 -12.31 6.23 -1.39
C LEU A 80 -11.40 6.72 -0.26
N ILE A 81 -10.27 6.05 -0.03
CA ILE A 81 -9.28 6.47 0.98
C ILE A 81 -8.74 7.86 0.65
N HIS A 82 -8.43 8.12 -0.62
CA HIS A 82 -7.99 9.43 -1.05
C HIS A 82 -9.06 10.50 -0.83
N SER A 83 -10.30 10.22 -1.23
CA SER A 83 -11.42 11.15 -1.04
C SER A 83 -11.67 11.45 0.43
N SER A 84 -11.63 10.45 1.30
CA SER A 84 -11.76 10.63 2.75
C SER A 84 -10.65 11.54 3.31
N ARG A 85 -9.40 11.34 2.85
CA ARG A 85 -8.27 12.21 3.21
C ARG A 85 -8.49 13.66 2.79
N GLU A 86 -8.93 13.88 1.55
CA GLU A 86 -9.18 15.25 1.04
C GLU A 86 -10.34 15.94 1.77
N ILE A 87 -11.40 15.19 2.15
CA ILE A 87 -12.49 15.73 2.97
C ILE A 87 -11.96 16.17 4.34
N ILE A 88 -11.16 15.33 5.01
CA ILE A 88 -10.56 15.67 6.31
C ILE A 88 -9.67 16.93 6.21
N LEU A 89 -8.91 17.07 5.13
CA LEU A 89 -8.05 18.24 4.91
C LEU A 89 -8.81 19.53 4.58
N ALA A 90 -10.00 19.39 3.97
CA ALA A 90 -10.84 20.53 3.59
C ALA A 90 -11.74 21.02 4.73
N ASP A 91 -11.81 20.29 5.86
CA ASP A 91 -12.70 20.61 6.97
C ASP A 91 -12.04 21.58 7.96
N ASP A 92 -12.59 22.78 8.06
CA ASP A 92 -12.14 23.84 8.99
C ASP A 92 -12.72 23.68 10.42
N VAL A 93 -13.49 22.62 10.67
CA VAL A 93 -14.19 22.41 11.96
C VAL A 93 -13.25 21.89 13.05
N PHE A 94 -12.10 21.36 12.69
CA PHE A 94 -11.16 20.81 13.67
C PHE A 94 -10.45 21.91 14.46
N SER A 95 -10.54 21.80 15.79
CA SER A 95 -9.81 22.70 16.69
C SER A 95 -8.31 22.38 16.69
N ASP A 96 -7.48 23.37 17.04
CA ASP A 96 -6.02 23.23 17.15
C ASP A 96 -5.59 22.06 18.06
N GLU A 97 -6.42 21.73 19.05
CA GLU A 97 -6.19 20.61 19.98
C GLU A 97 -6.20 19.24 19.28
N HIS A 98 -6.99 19.06 18.22
CA HIS A 98 -7.12 17.81 17.49
C HIS A 98 -6.13 17.68 16.31
N MET A 99 -5.42 18.74 15.96
CA MET A 99 -4.52 18.75 14.80
C MET A 99 -3.44 17.65 14.82
N PRO A 100 -2.84 17.27 15.97
CA PRO A 100 -1.87 16.19 15.98
C PRO A 100 -2.47 14.84 15.64
N GLN A 101 -3.71 14.55 16.14
CA GLN A 101 -4.43 13.30 15.84
C GLN A 101 -4.84 13.24 14.36
N ILE A 102 -5.27 14.38 13.80
CA ILE A 102 -5.63 14.50 12.39
C ILE A 102 -4.42 14.30 11.50
N ALA A 103 -3.29 14.88 11.83
CA ALA A 103 -2.04 14.69 11.09
C ALA A 103 -1.61 13.21 11.06
N GLU A 104 -1.73 12.51 12.19
CA GLU A 104 -1.43 11.07 12.24
C GLU A 104 -2.45 10.26 11.43
N LEU A 105 -3.74 10.59 11.51
CA LEU A 105 -4.79 9.94 10.72
C LEU A 105 -4.53 10.11 9.21
N ILE A 106 -4.19 11.32 8.76
CA ILE A 106 -3.85 11.60 7.35
C ILE A 106 -2.67 10.74 6.91
N LYS A 107 -1.63 10.65 7.74
CA LYS A 107 -0.47 9.80 7.45
C LYS A 107 -0.85 8.33 7.33
N GLN A 108 -1.70 7.83 8.22
CA GLN A 108 -2.19 6.45 8.18
C GLN A 108 -3.03 6.19 6.93
N LEU A 109 -3.88 7.15 6.52
CA LEU A 109 -4.65 7.06 5.27
C LEU A 109 -3.73 7.02 4.03
N ASP A 110 -2.67 7.84 4.00
CA ASP A 110 -1.70 7.83 2.91
C ASP A 110 -0.95 6.49 2.83
N VAL A 111 -0.53 5.92 3.95
CA VAL A 111 0.09 4.59 4.04
C VAL A 111 -0.89 3.52 3.58
N LEU A 112 -2.13 3.54 4.08
CA LEU A 112 -3.16 2.57 3.70
C LEU A 112 -3.47 2.64 2.21
N ARG A 113 -3.61 3.82 1.64
CA ARG A 113 -3.83 4.03 0.21
C ARG A 113 -2.72 3.41 -0.64
N LEU A 114 -1.46 3.60 -0.24
CA LEU A 114 -0.33 3.00 -0.94
C LEU A 114 -0.31 1.47 -0.80
N ARG A 115 -0.60 0.94 0.39
CA ARG A 115 -0.72 -0.50 0.61
C ARG A 115 -1.80 -1.11 -0.28
N VAL A 116 -2.98 -0.50 -0.34
CA VAL A 116 -4.10 -0.92 -1.19
C VAL A 116 -3.68 -0.86 -2.66
N ARG A 117 -3.11 0.25 -3.12
CA ARG A 117 -2.72 0.42 -4.52
C ARG A 117 -1.68 -0.60 -4.99
N HIS A 118 -0.71 -0.92 -4.15
CA HIS A 118 0.39 -1.82 -4.51
C HIS A 118 0.17 -3.27 -4.09
N GLY A 119 -0.80 -3.55 -3.22
CA GLY A 119 -1.08 -4.88 -2.68
C GLY A 119 0.09 -5.41 -1.87
N CYS A 120 0.59 -4.63 -0.93
CA CYS A 120 1.75 -5.01 -0.13
C CYS A 120 1.68 -4.47 1.30
N LYS A 121 2.51 -5.04 2.16
CA LYS A 121 2.71 -4.55 3.53
C LYS A 121 3.53 -3.26 3.53
N GLU A 122 3.47 -2.54 4.63
CA GLU A 122 4.10 -1.23 4.79
C GLU A 122 5.61 -1.27 4.58
N ASP A 123 6.28 -2.35 4.98
CA ASP A 123 7.73 -2.54 4.85
C ASP A 123 8.24 -2.53 3.41
N LEU A 124 7.35 -2.70 2.43
CA LEU A 124 7.71 -2.69 1.00
C LEU A 124 7.44 -1.36 0.29
N LEU A 125 6.77 -0.41 0.95
CA LEU A 125 6.30 0.81 0.29
C LEU A 125 7.42 1.62 -0.36
N THR A 126 8.61 1.64 0.22
CA THR A 126 9.78 2.31 -0.35
C THR A 126 10.27 1.64 -1.64
N LEU A 127 10.15 0.32 -1.73
CA LEU A 127 10.62 -0.45 -2.87
C LEU A 127 9.62 -0.48 -4.03
N VAL A 128 8.31 -0.60 -3.74
CA VAL A 128 7.27 -0.65 -4.79
C VAL A 128 7.10 0.66 -5.54
N ASN A 129 7.61 1.77 -5.01
CA ASN A 129 7.69 3.06 -5.69
C ASN A 129 8.78 3.11 -6.78
N ILE A 130 9.69 2.14 -6.81
CA ILE A 130 10.69 2.04 -7.87
C ILE A 130 10.02 1.48 -9.13
N PRO A 131 10.12 2.16 -10.30
CA PRO A 131 9.58 1.63 -11.54
C PRO A 131 10.07 0.20 -11.83
N ASN A 132 9.16 -0.63 -12.31
CA ASN A 132 9.37 -2.07 -12.55
C ASN A 132 9.57 -2.94 -11.29
N VAL A 133 9.44 -2.40 -10.09
CA VAL A 133 9.44 -3.15 -8.83
C VAL A 133 8.03 -3.25 -8.28
N GLY A 134 7.27 -4.27 -8.70
CA GLY A 134 5.97 -4.59 -8.09
C GLY A 134 6.15 -5.39 -6.79
N ARG A 135 5.03 -5.64 -6.07
CA ARG A 135 5.00 -6.29 -4.75
C ARG A 135 5.83 -7.58 -4.67
N TYR A 136 5.78 -8.44 -5.70
CA TYR A 136 6.55 -9.68 -5.72
C TYR A 136 8.05 -9.40 -5.71
N ARG A 137 8.54 -8.53 -6.61
CA ARG A 137 9.97 -8.18 -6.67
C ARG A 137 10.44 -7.45 -5.43
N ALA A 138 9.62 -6.56 -4.88
CA ALA A 138 9.91 -5.87 -3.63
C ALA A 138 10.09 -6.87 -2.47
N ARG A 139 9.23 -7.89 -2.38
CA ARG A 139 9.35 -8.93 -1.35
C ARG A 139 10.62 -9.78 -1.54
N GLU A 140 11.00 -10.11 -2.77
CA GLU A 140 12.25 -10.83 -3.03
C GLU A 140 13.49 -9.99 -2.68
N LEU A 141 13.47 -8.69 -2.96
CA LEU A 141 14.54 -7.76 -2.53
C LEU A 141 14.61 -7.69 -1.00
N SER A 142 13.47 -7.53 -0.32
CA SER A 142 13.39 -7.46 1.14
C SER A 142 13.94 -8.71 1.83
N LYS A 143 13.73 -9.91 1.26
CA LYS A 143 14.32 -11.18 1.77
C LYS A 143 15.85 -11.19 1.71
N LEU A 144 16.45 -10.37 0.87
CA LEU A 144 17.91 -10.20 0.74
C LEU A 144 18.43 -8.99 1.53
N ASP A 145 17.62 -8.45 2.46
CA ASP A 145 17.92 -7.23 3.21
C ASP A 145 18.23 -6.03 2.30
N ILE A 146 17.43 -5.89 1.24
CA ILE A 146 17.41 -4.72 0.35
C ILE A 146 16.03 -4.07 0.57
N ARG A 147 15.98 -2.96 1.31
CA ARG A 147 14.73 -2.35 1.78
C ARG A 147 14.51 -0.94 1.25
N THR A 148 15.53 -0.30 0.72
CA THR A 148 15.48 1.08 0.24
C THR A 148 16.04 1.19 -1.17
N PRO A 149 15.73 2.27 -1.91
CA PRO A 149 16.40 2.57 -3.18
C PRO A 149 17.91 2.67 -3.06
N HIS A 150 18.43 3.17 -1.93
CA HIS A 150 19.88 3.21 -1.66
C HIS A 150 20.49 1.81 -1.55
N ASP A 151 19.77 0.86 -0.93
CA ASP A 151 20.25 -0.53 -0.86
C ASP A 151 20.32 -1.15 -2.25
N VAL A 152 19.31 -0.84 -3.12
CA VAL A 152 19.31 -1.29 -4.51
C VAL A 152 20.51 -0.74 -5.27
N ALA A 153 20.82 0.57 -5.13
CA ALA A 153 21.96 1.20 -5.79
C ALA A 153 23.31 0.63 -5.33
N ASN A 154 23.40 0.18 -4.08
CA ASN A 154 24.64 -0.29 -3.46
C ASN A 154 24.70 -1.83 -3.33
N MET A 155 23.96 -2.56 -4.16
CA MET A 155 23.97 -4.01 -4.14
C MET A 155 25.37 -4.58 -4.41
N THR A 156 25.79 -5.51 -3.57
CA THR A 156 27.02 -6.27 -3.80
C THR A 156 26.83 -7.26 -4.95
N LYS A 157 27.94 -7.62 -5.62
CA LYS A 157 27.93 -8.64 -6.68
C LYS A 157 27.24 -9.95 -6.24
N LYS A 158 27.46 -10.37 -4.98
CA LYS A 158 26.83 -11.56 -4.41
C LYS A 158 25.29 -11.43 -4.38
N LYS A 159 24.73 -10.27 -3.97
CA LYS A 159 23.29 -10.02 -3.97
C LYS A 159 22.71 -9.98 -5.40
N ILE A 160 23.44 -9.37 -6.34
CA ILE A 160 23.07 -9.35 -7.76
C ILE A 160 22.99 -10.79 -8.30
N ASP A 161 24.00 -11.63 -8.06
CA ASP A 161 24.01 -13.03 -8.49
C ASP A 161 22.87 -13.85 -7.85
N GLN A 162 22.46 -13.52 -6.62
CA GLN A 162 21.32 -14.15 -5.95
C GLN A 162 19.99 -13.74 -6.61
N ILE A 163 19.80 -12.45 -6.90
CA ILE A 163 18.60 -11.92 -7.54
C ILE A 163 18.43 -12.52 -8.94
N LEU A 164 19.48 -12.60 -9.73
CA LEU A 164 19.44 -13.14 -11.09
C LEU A 164 19.06 -14.62 -11.17
N LYS A 165 19.16 -15.36 -10.05
CA LYS A 165 18.68 -16.76 -9.95
C LYS A 165 17.17 -16.86 -9.70
N ILE A 166 16.53 -15.77 -9.30
CA ILE A 166 15.10 -15.75 -9.00
C ILE A 166 14.30 -15.66 -10.31
N ARG A 167 13.29 -16.51 -10.45
CA ARG A 167 12.42 -16.48 -11.63
C ARG A 167 11.78 -15.10 -11.83
N GLY A 168 11.84 -14.58 -13.03
CA GLY A 168 11.29 -13.26 -13.38
C GLY A 168 12.26 -12.10 -13.19
N TRP A 169 13.51 -12.40 -12.81
CA TRP A 169 14.62 -11.46 -12.85
C TRP A 169 15.57 -11.79 -14.00
N GLY A 170 15.99 -10.77 -14.71
CA GLY A 170 16.99 -10.89 -15.78
C GLY A 170 17.90 -9.67 -15.79
N PRO A 171 19.11 -9.77 -16.40
CA PRO A 171 20.07 -8.68 -16.42
C PRO A 171 19.49 -7.36 -16.93
N GLN A 172 18.79 -7.40 -18.07
CA GLN A 172 18.17 -6.20 -18.67
C GLN A 172 17.13 -5.52 -17.77
N LEU A 173 16.35 -6.31 -16.99
CA LEU A 173 15.40 -5.76 -16.03
C LEU A 173 16.12 -5.13 -14.85
N LEU A 174 17.17 -5.80 -14.34
CA LEU A 174 17.95 -5.28 -13.23
C LEU A 174 18.63 -3.96 -13.62
N ASP A 175 19.21 -3.88 -14.82
CA ASP A 175 19.82 -2.66 -15.34
C ASP A 175 18.81 -1.51 -15.43
N LYS A 176 17.58 -1.79 -15.90
CA LYS A 176 16.50 -0.79 -15.91
C LYS A 176 16.15 -0.30 -14.51
N ILE A 177 16.01 -1.22 -13.54
CA ILE A 177 15.70 -0.86 -12.14
C ILE A 177 16.83 -0.01 -11.56
N MET A 178 18.09 -0.40 -11.77
CA MET A 178 19.26 0.37 -11.32
C MET A 178 19.30 1.78 -11.91
N LEU A 179 18.97 1.93 -13.19
CA LEU A 179 18.88 3.22 -13.86
C LEU A 179 17.77 4.12 -13.24
N GLU A 180 16.58 3.56 -12.97
CA GLU A 180 15.49 4.30 -12.34
C GLU A 180 15.84 4.72 -10.91
N VAL A 181 16.48 3.85 -10.16
CA VAL A 181 16.97 4.14 -8.80
C VAL A 181 17.99 5.27 -8.82
N ALA A 182 18.93 5.29 -9.77
CA ALA A 182 19.89 6.38 -9.91
C ALA A 182 19.20 7.74 -10.09
N LYS A 183 18.15 7.80 -10.93
CA LYS A 183 17.36 9.03 -11.13
C LYS A 183 16.67 9.53 -9.86
N VAL A 184 16.23 8.61 -8.98
CA VAL A 184 15.57 8.96 -7.72
C VAL A 184 16.56 9.49 -6.68
N ILE A 185 17.78 8.96 -6.66
CA ILE A 185 18.81 9.30 -5.68
C ILE A 185 19.52 10.63 -6.02
N GLU A 186 19.79 10.92 -7.31
CA GLU A 186 20.47 12.12 -7.74
C GLU A 186 19.77 13.44 -7.36
N PRO A 187 18.46 13.62 -7.54
CA PRO A 187 17.77 14.85 -7.14
C PRO A 187 17.82 15.10 -5.63
N SER A 188 17.88 14.04 -4.84
CA SER A 188 17.98 14.15 -3.37
C SER A 188 19.32 14.72 -2.93
N LYS A 189 20.39 14.42 -3.66
CA LYS A 189 21.73 15.01 -3.40
C LYS A 189 21.80 16.49 -3.78
N GLN A 190 21.14 16.89 -4.87
CA GLN A 190 21.09 18.29 -5.29
C GLN A 190 20.24 19.18 -4.37
N LYS A 191 19.14 18.65 -3.79
CA LYS A 191 18.36 19.36 -2.79
C LYS A 191 19.12 19.55 -1.46
N GLN A 192 19.92 18.58 -1.04
CA GLN A 192 20.74 18.67 0.17
C GLN A 192 21.96 19.60 -0.03
N GLN A 193 22.48 19.72 -1.25
CA GLN A 193 23.57 20.68 -1.55
C GLN A 193 23.10 22.13 -1.69
N LYS A 194 21.80 22.37 -2.04
CA LYS A 194 21.24 23.73 -2.10
C LYS A 194 20.90 24.35 -0.75
N VAL A 195 20.94 23.60 0.33
CA VAL A 195 20.79 24.10 1.70
C VAL A 195 22.17 24.09 2.38
N ARG A 196 23.19 24.60 1.74
CA ARG A 196 24.47 24.95 2.36
C ARG A 196 24.56 26.45 2.50
N LEU A 197 24.53 26.87 3.69
CA LEU A 197 25.10 28.00 4.49
C LEU A 197 25.62 29.27 3.76
N ASP A 198 25.59 29.39 2.45
CA ASP A 198 26.15 30.53 1.72
C ASP A 198 25.09 31.59 1.34
N ASP A 199 23.83 31.36 1.69
CA ASP A 199 22.71 32.27 1.37
C ASP A 199 22.05 32.88 2.63
N ILE A 200 22.80 33.05 3.73
CA ILE A 200 22.38 33.95 4.81
C ILE A 200 22.98 35.30 4.52
N PRO A 201 22.17 36.31 4.14
CA PRO A 201 22.67 37.68 4.14
C PRO A 201 23.05 38.04 5.58
N LEU A 202 24.30 38.31 5.80
CA LEU A 202 24.73 39.04 6.98
C LEU A 202 24.14 40.46 6.82
N ASP A 203 23.06 40.73 7.54
CA ASP A 203 22.63 42.08 7.77
C ASP A 203 23.72 42.77 8.59
N ASP A 204 24.67 43.40 7.89
CA ASP A 204 25.40 44.53 8.40
C ASP A 204 24.47 45.73 8.25
N GLU A 205 23.95 46.23 9.42
CA GLU A 205 23.82 47.68 9.69
C GLU A 205 23.13 47.85 11.05
N ILE A 206 23.93 48.26 12.01
CA ILE A 206 23.90 49.38 12.99
C ILE A 206 22.52 49.83 13.49
#